data_5144448093b6d9ddfe01bf44e32a89e1
#
_entry.id   5144448093b6d9ddfe01bf44e32a89e1
#
_cell.length_a   1.000
_cell.length_b   1.000
_cell.length_c   1.000
_cell.angle_alpha   90.00
_cell.angle_beta   90.00
_cell.angle_gamma   90.00
#
_symmetry.space_group_name_H-M   'P 1'
#
loop_
_entity.id
_entity.type
_entity.pdbx_description
1 polymer ?
#
loop_
_entity_poly.entity_id
_entity_poly.type
_entity_poly.pdbx_seq_one_letter_code
_entity_poly.pdbx_strand_id
1 'polypeptide(L)'
;MRIFPYRALFPKLAGWHPRRSPEILALAYKAYGRAAAIALTLLMLGLTLPQGASAATASELLADGNRLFRDDLYWAALLRYRQAGEAGMDTPLLHYNTGVAHYKSQQYARARESLIESSRYRPLQPLSHYNLGLNAYAQGDIDEALRWFRNAREQQQREDISRLAGRAITQLNRELAIADPIEVPATVQERERKFTKLELRVSVGAGMDDNVYRSPSASYVDLANPAQPMVTPNVQEGTYIPVNLYAKYQVNSLENEGFFGVYRLGGRYYQDKNLSNANEYLHQLGFGSEYRRRKESRERRVYSAFKIAQHKETYYDRDTGIERDVGGVVIGDRMSYVRYGPEFWMRETFGKFSIGGRAKGQLWNYEETLAVPEYDHEYWEVGASAQYRFTSTSLLRMTAEYYTRRFGDRPSYELDGSQPVGNRPIRYDYTEFAVEARQRITRAMWFGVAYARTERVDQYLGYNNYFRDDYGAQIHLSIGDRFDFDATASYRIYNFENAFAFHEPAAGRKTLETSTGIATATFRMTDSLSLLGEILFRDVVSNDTRIEYARSQIMLSVRWMQ
;
A
#
# COMPACT_ATOMS: atom_id res chain seq x y z
N MET A 1 43.01 -14.22 -23.54
CA MET A 1 43.82 -13.03 -23.79
C MET A 1 43.16 -12.20 -24.89
N ARG A 2 42.42 -11.18 -24.51
CA ARG A 2 42.10 -9.91 -25.17
C ARG A 2 40.94 -9.26 -24.42
N ILE A 3 41.30 -8.22 -23.71
CA ILE A 3 40.48 -7.32 -22.92
C ILE A 3 39.73 -6.42 -23.90
N PHE A 4 38.41 -6.35 -23.82
CA PHE A 4 37.62 -5.32 -24.49
C PHE A 4 37.27 -4.21 -23.48
N PRO A 5 37.48 -2.93 -23.83
CA PRO A 5 37.28 -1.82 -22.91
C PRO A 5 35.79 -1.39 -22.87
N TYR A 6 35.26 -1.30 -21.67
CA TYR A 6 34.00 -0.60 -21.37
C TYR A 6 34.19 0.92 -21.57
N ARG A 7 33.80 1.44 -22.70
CA ARG A 7 33.55 2.88 -22.91
C ARG A 7 32.49 3.04 -24.00
N ALA A 8 31.32 3.48 -23.59
CA ALA A 8 30.37 4.35 -24.31
C ALA A 8 28.91 3.99 -23.99
N LEU A 9 28.37 4.56 -22.91
CA LEU A 9 26.93 4.75 -22.70
C LEU A 9 26.68 5.90 -21.71
N PHE A 10 27.29 7.08 -22.01
CA PHE A 10 26.81 8.35 -21.47
C PHE A 10 26.95 9.41 -22.55
N PRO A 11 25.85 9.95 -23.11
CA PRO A 11 25.93 11.15 -23.90
C PRO A 11 26.16 12.37 -23.00
N LYS A 12 27.04 13.20 -23.46
CA LYS A 12 27.57 14.45 -22.94
C LYS A 12 26.52 15.32 -22.23
N LEU A 13 26.68 15.52 -20.93
CA LEU A 13 26.21 16.69 -20.21
C LEU A 13 27.19 17.85 -20.49
N ALA A 14 26.94 18.61 -21.55
CA ALA A 14 27.58 19.89 -21.80
C ALA A 14 26.50 20.96 -21.64
N GLY A 15 26.62 21.80 -20.62
CA GLY A 15 25.78 22.98 -20.43
C GLY A 15 25.36 23.28 -19.01
N TRP A 16 26.21 23.05 -18.01
CA TRP A 16 25.94 23.52 -16.65
C TRP A 16 26.87 24.69 -16.31
N HIS A 17 26.34 25.90 -16.35
CA HIS A 17 26.98 27.09 -15.80
C HIS A 17 26.52 27.31 -14.35
N PRO A 18 27.45 27.36 -13.37
CA PRO A 18 27.09 27.60 -11.97
C PRO A 18 27.00 29.11 -11.70
N ARG A 19 25.80 29.66 -11.75
CA ARG A 19 25.46 30.92 -11.10
C ARG A 19 24.19 30.75 -10.29
N ARG A 20 24.33 30.15 -9.10
CA ARG A 20 23.33 30.22 -8.05
C ARG A 20 24.00 30.74 -6.79
N SER A 21 23.33 31.71 -6.16
CA SER A 21 23.78 32.39 -4.96
C SER A 21 24.09 31.43 -3.81
N PRO A 22 25.10 31.72 -2.95
CA PRO A 22 25.53 30.84 -1.86
C PRO A 22 24.43 30.50 -0.84
N GLU A 23 23.38 31.30 -0.75
CA GLU A 23 22.27 31.12 0.18
C GLU A 23 21.33 29.95 -0.19
N ILE A 24 21.12 29.70 -1.47
CA ILE A 24 20.30 28.55 -1.93
C ILE A 24 21.04 27.23 -1.72
N LEU A 25 22.37 27.25 -1.90
CA LEU A 25 23.22 26.10 -1.56
C LEU A 25 23.25 25.80 -0.07
N ALA A 26 23.21 26.83 0.78
CA ALA A 26 23.19 26.67 2.24
C ALA A 26 21.84 26.15 2.76
N LEU A 27 20.72 26.54 2.16
CA LEU A 27 19.38 26.02 2.47
C LEU A 27 19.21 24.58 1.97
N ALA A 28 19.66 24.28 0.76
CA ALA A 28 19.69 22.92 0.24
C ALA A 28 20.58 22.02 1.10
N TYR A 29 21.77 22.49 1.50
CA TYR A 29 22.67 21.74 2.37
C TYR A 29 22.08 21.51 3.78
N LYS A 30 21.31 22.46 4.33
CA LYS A 30 20.57 22.26 5.59
C LYS A 30 19.43 21.25 5.47
N ALA A 31 18.68 21.26 4.38
CA ALA A 31 17.59 20.31 4.14
C ALA A 31 18.14 18.91 3.80
N TYR A 32 19.12 18.83 2.90
CA TYR A 32 19.80 17.58 2.56
C TYR A 32 20.61 17.02 3.74
N GLY A 33 21.25 17.88 4.54
CA GLY A 33 22.00 17.46 5.71
C GLY A 33 21.12 16.84 6.79
N ARG A 34 19.88 17.31 6.97
CA ARG A 34 18.93 16.74 7.94
C ARG A 34 18.29 15.45 7.44
N ALA A 35 17.86 15.39 6.17
CA ALA A 35 17.31 14.16 5.58
C ALA A 35 18.38 13.07 5.42
N ALA A 36 19.58 13.44 4.99
CA ALA A 36 20.71 12.51 4.90
C ALA A 36 21.23 12.09 6.30
N ALA A 37 21.19 12.98 7.30
CA ALA A 37 21.53 12.62 8.67
C ALA A 37 20.51 11.66 9.29
N ILE A 38 19.23 11.84 9.04
CA ILE A 38 18.19 10.91 9.50
C ILE A 38 18.32 9.56 8.78
N ALA A 39 18.55 9.55 7.47
CA ALA A 39 18.77 8.34 6.70
C ALA A 39 20.10 7.64 7.09
N LEU A 40 21.17 8.41 7.32
CA LEU A 40 22.45 7.86 7.78
C LEU A 40 22.40 7.37 9.23
N THR A 41 21.67 8.07 10.11
CA THR A 41 21.45 7.63 11.49
C THR A 41 20.63 6.36 11.56
N LEU A 42 19.61 6.22 10.71
CA LEU A 42 18.84 5.00 10.56
C LEU A 42 19.65 3.87 9.89
N LEU A 43 20.53 4.19 8.94
CA LEU A 43 21.46 3.23 8.33
C LEU A 43 22.58 2.82 9.31
N MET A 44 23.09 3.74 10.11
CA MET A 44 24.12 3.46 11.13
C MET A 44 23.56 2.71 12.34
N LEU A 45 22.28 2.91 12.72
CA LEU A 45 21.63 2.05 13.72
C LEU A 45 21.43 0.61 13.23
N GLY A 46 21.34 0.39 11.91
CA GLY A 46 21.29 -0.94 11.30
C GLY A 46 22.64 -1.63 11.12
N LEU A 47 23.76 -0.88 11.25
CA LEU A 47 25.12 -1.38 10.99
C LEU A 47 25.95 -1.63 12.25
N THR A 48 25.44 -1.34 13.44
CA THR A 48 26.09 -1.79 14.68
C THR A 48 25.70 -3.24 14.97
N LEU A 49 26.15 -4.15 14.12
CA LEU A 49 26.26 -5.55 14.51
C LEU A 49 27.44 -5.66 15.49
N PRO A 50 27.28 -6.30 16.64
CA PRO A 50 28.39 -6.58 17.53
C PRO A 50 29.36 -7.50 16.77
N GLN A 51 30.51 -6.99 16.40
CA GLN A 51 31.66 -7.80 15.95
C GLN A 51 32.26 -8.43 17.20
N GLY A 52 31.85 -9.67 17.42
CA GLY A 52 32.30 -10.49 18.53
C GLY A 52 31.46 -11.75 18.59
N ALA A 53 31.18 -12.37 17.44
CA ALA A 53 30.50 -13.65 17.44
C ALA A 53 31.51 -14.73 17.81
N SER A 54 31.54 -15.11 19.09
CA SER A 54 31.79 -16.50 19.46
C SER A 54 30.92 -17.38 18.56
N ALA A 55 31.49 -18.44 17.95
CA ALA A 55 30.72 -19.34 17.11
C ALA A 55 29.51 -19.83 17.90
N ALA A 56 28.30 -19.54 17.41
CA ALA A 56 27.08 -19.90 18.09
C ALA A 56 27.03 -21.41 18.31
N THR A 57 26.71 -21.84 19.49
CA THR A 57 26.59 -23.26 19.80
C THR A 57 25.43 -23.91 19.05
N ALA A 58 25.48 -25.19 18.79
CA ALA A 58 24.42 -25.91 18.09
C ALA A 58 23.05 -25.74 18.77
N SER A 59 23.01 -25.60 20.10
CA SER A 59 21.77 -25.34 20.86
C SER A 59 21.24 -23.92 20.67
N GLU A 60 22.10 -22.91 20.57
CA GLU A 60 21.69 -21.55 20.25
C GLU A 60 21.16 -21.45 18.82
N LEU A 61 21.80 -22.14 17.87
CA LEU A 61 21.33 -22.21 16.48
C LEU A 61 19.97 -22.89 16.37
N LEU A 62 19.72 -23.96 17.13
CA LEU A 62 18.40 -24.59 17.21
C LEU A 62 17.37 -23.62 17.81
N ALA A 63 17.70 -22.94 18.90
CA ALA A 63 16.81 -21.98 19.55
C ALA A 63 16.47 -20.81 18.62
N ASP A 64 17.45 -20.29 17.88
CA ASP A 64 17.27 -19.28 16.85
C ASP A 64 16.37 -19.79 15.70
N GLY A 65 16.61 -21.01 15.23
CA GLY A 65 15.76 -21.67 14.24
C GLY A 65 14.31 -21.78 14.71
N ASN A 66 14.10 -22.17 15.97
CA ASN A 66 12.76 -22.27 16.56
C ASN A 66 12.08 -20.90 16.71
N ARG A 67 12.84 -19.84 16.99
CA ARG A 67 12.32 -18.48 17.02
C ARG A 67 11.88 -18.05 15.62
N LEU A 68 12.75 -18.22 14.62
CA LEU A 68 12.46 -17.90 13.22
C LEU A 68 11.28 -18.70 12.66
N PHE A 69 11.16 -19.96 13.08
CA PHE A 69 10.00 -20.79 12.72
C PHE A 69 8.69 -20.24 13.28
N ARG A 70 8.65 -19.83 14.54
CA ARG A 70 7.49 -19.17 15.15
C ARG A 70 7.15 -17.84 14.46
N ASP A 71 8.16 -17.20 13.87
CA ASP A 71 8.02 -15.96 13.11
C ASP A 71 7.60 -16.20 11.64
N ASP A 72 7.17 -17.42 11.29
CA ASP A 72 6.82 -17.87 9.95
C ASP A 72 7.95 -17.71 8.91
N LEU A 73 9.19 -17.52 9.39
CA LEU A 73 10.40 -17.36 8.58
C LEU A 73 11.04 -18.74 8.29
N TYR A 74 10.26 -19.64 7.71
CA TYR A 74 10.62 -21.06 7.58
C TYR A 74 11.95 -21.30 6.86
N TRP A 75 12.27 -20.52 5.84
CA TRP A 75 13.55 -20.64 5.13
C TRP A 75 14.74 -20.20 6.00
N ALA A 76 14.58 -19.17 6.79
CA ALA A 76 15.61 -18.74 7.72
C ALA A 76 15.76 -19.74 8.87
N ALA A 77 14.64 -20.31 9.36
CA ALA A 77 14.65 -21.39 10.31
C ALA A 77 15.42 -22.61 9.79
N LEU A 78 15.16 -23.03 8.53
CA LEU A 78 15.88 -24.14 7.87
C LEU A 78 17.39 -23.89 7.78
N LEU A 79 17.79 -22.64 7.53
CA LEU A 79 19.22 -22.29 7.53
C LEU A 79 19.83 -22.51 8.92
N ARG A 80 19.16 -22.05 9.99
CA ARG A 80 19.64 -22.24 11.37
C ARG A 80 19.64 -23.70 11.78
N TYR A 81 18.61 -24.46 11.43
CA TYR A 81 18.57 -25.90 11.69
C TYR A 81 19.70 -26.65 10.98
N ARG A 82 20.01 -26.30 9.74
CA ARG A 82 21.16 -26.84 9.01
C ARG A 82 22.47 -26.49 9.71
N GLN A 83 22.66 -25.24 10.11
CA GLN A 83 23.86 -24.81 10.85
C GLN A 83 24.00 -25.52 12.20
N ALA A 84 22.88 -25.80 12.89
CA ALA A 84 22.88 -26.60 14.12
C ALA A 84 23.34 -28.04 13.85
N GLY A 85 22.90 -28.63 12.72
CA GLY A 85 23.38 -29.95 12.27
C GLY A 85 24.86 -29.93 11.90
N GLU A 86 25.32 -28.94 11.16
CA GLU A 86 26.73 -28.73 10.81
C GLU A 86 27.62 -28.51 12.04
N ALA A 87 27.07 -27.92 13.12
CA ALA A 87 27.70 -27.78 14.42
C ALA A 87 27.63 -29.06 15.29
N GLY A 88 27.24 -30.19 14.71
CA GLY A 88 27.27 -31.52 15.32
C GLY A 88 26.00 -31.93 16.08
N MET A 89 24.88 -31.18 15.95
CA MET A 89 23.61 -31.60 16.54
C MET A 89 22.89 -32.58 15.62
N ASP A 90 22.73 -33.80 16.11
CA ASP A 90 21.89 -34.82 15.47
C ASP A 90 20.85 -35.33 16.47
N THR A 91 19.74 -34.61 16.57
CA THR A 91 18.68 -34.90 17.54
C THR A 91 17.32 -35.10 16.86
N PRO A 92 16.47 -35.99 17.38
CA PRO A 92 15.12 -36.19 16.84
C PRO A 92 14.29 -34.92 16.81
N LEU A 93 14.52 -34.00 17.74
CA LEU A 93 13.83 -32.68 17.76
C LEU A 93 14.29 -31.78 16.61
N LEU A 94 15.58 -31.77 16.28
CA LEU A 94 16.11 -31.04 15.14
C LEU A 94 15.47 -31.57 13.86
N HIS A 95 15.44 -32.89 13.66
CA HIS A 95 14.79 -33.50 12.48
C HIS A 95 13.31 -33.17 12.41
N TYR A 96 12.60 -33.24 13.54
CA TYR A 96 11.17 -32.88 13.59
C TYR A 96 10.94 -31.42 13.17
N ASN A 97 11.67 -30.46 13.77
CA ASN A 97 11.52 -29.04 13.47
C ASN A 97 11.92 -28.73 12.01
N THR A 98 12.98 -29.36 11.52
CA THR A 98 13.43 -29.27 10.12
C THR A 98 12.33 -29.80 9.18
N GLY A 99 11.75 -30.95 9.49
CA GLY A 99 10.69 -31.56 8.71
C GLY A 99 9.44 -30.67 8.63
N VAL A 100 9.00 -30.14 9.76
CA VAL A 100 7.84 -29.22 9.79
C VAL A 100 8.16 -27.91 9.06
N ALA A 101 9.38 -27.39 9.16
CA ALA A 101 9.81 -26.19 8.43
C ALA A 101 9.87 -26.43 6.90
N HIS A 102 10.33 -27.60 6.46
CA HIS A 102 10.26 -28.01 5.06
C HIS A 102 8.82 -28.13 4.56
N TYR A 103 7.93 -28.74 5.35
CA TYR A 103 6.50 -28.80 5.01
C TYR A 103 5.88 -27.40 4.84
N LYS A 104 6.13 -26.50 5.81
CA LYS A 104 5.66 -25.11 5.74
C LYS A 104 6.25 -24.33 4.55
N SER A 105 7.44 -24.70 4.13
CA SER A 105 8.10 -24.16 2.92
C SER A 105 7.69 -24.86 1.62
N GLN A 106 6.76 -25.82 1.68
CA GLN A 106 6.28 -26.63 0.54
C GLN A 106 7.38 -27.51 -0.10
N GLN A 107 8.42 -27.85 0.66
CA GLN A 107 9.47 -28.79 0.26
C GLN A 107 9.10 -30.20 0.75
N TYR A 108 8.02 -30.75 0.20
CA TYR A 108 7.37 -31.94 0.71
C TYR A 108 8.26 -33.18 0.75
N ALA A 109 9.12 -33.39 -0.25
CA ALA A 109 10.05 -34.52 -0.24
C ALA A 109 11.05 -34.45 0.93
N ARG A 110 11.66 -33.29 1.16
CA ARG A 110 12.58 -33.08 2.29
C ARG A 110 11.87 -33.11 3.64
N ALA A 111 10.63 -32.59 3.67
CA ALA A 111 9.79 -32.68 4.86
C ALA A 111 9.57 -34.15 5.25
N ARG A 112 9.23 -35.00 4.27
CA ARG A 112 9.02 -36.42 4.46
C ARG A 112 10.27 -37.12 5.04
N GLU A 113 11.44 -36.88 4.47
CA GLU A 113 12.71 -37.46 4.95
C GLU A 113 12.97 -37.11 6.42
N SER A 114 12.92 -35.82 6.74
CA SER A 114 13.19 -35.34 8.10
C SER A 114 12.14 -35.81 9.11
N LEU A 115 10.86 -35.88 8.74
CA LEU A 115 9.77 -36.35 9.61
C LEU A 115 9.84 -37.87 9.82
N ILE A 116 10.27 -38.66 8.82
CA ILE A 116 10.52 -40.08 8.98
C ILE A 116 11.65 -40.30 9.99
N GLU A 117 12.74 -39.55 9.89
CA GLU A 117 13.87 -39.67 10.82
C GLU A 117 13.43 -39.34 12.23
N SER A 118 12.70 -38.25 12.45
CA SER A 118 12.16 -37.91 13.78
C SER A 118 11.15 -38.92 14.31
N SER A 119 10.43 -39.65 13.46
CA SER A 119 9.42 -40.64 13.85
C SER A 119 10.01 -41.89 14.48
N ARG A 120 11.31 -42.15 14.33
CA ARG A 120 12.02 -43.25 14.97
C ARG A 120 12.12 -43.08 16.49
N TYR A 121 11.96 -41.84 16.98
CA TYR A 121 11.97 -41.52 18.39
C TYR A 121 10.56 -41.57 18.99
N ARG A 122 10.28 -42.55 19.85
CA ARG A 122 8.93 -42.79 20.39
C ARG A 122 8.17 -41.57 20.86
N PRO A 123 8.75 -40.63 21.66
CA PRO A 123 8.02 -39.45 22.13
C PRO A 123 7.57 -38.48 21.01
N LEU A 124 8.25 -38.41 19.86
CA LEU A 124 7.90 -37.58 18.73
C LEU A 124 7.09 -38.32 17.66
N GLN A 125 7.00 -39.64 17.76
CA GLN A 125 6.36 -40.48 16.75
C GLN A 125 4.91 -40.06 16.43
N PRO A 126 4.02 -39.76 17.41
CA PRO A 126 2.66 -39.34 17.13
C PRO A 126 2.63 -38.02 16.34
N LEU A 127 3.46 -37.05 16.72
CA LEU A 127 3.57 -35.75 16.05
C LEU A 127 4.15 -35.88 14.65
N SER A 128 5.18 -36.71 14.49
CA SER A 128 5.82 -36.95 13.19
C SER A 128 4.88 -37.64 12.22
N HIS A 129 4.15 -38.67 12.68
CA HIS A 129 3.12 -39.34 11.85
C HIS A 129 1.99 -38.41 11.47
N TYR A 130 1.51 -37.57 12.38
CA TYR A 130 0.49 -36.57 12.04
C TYR A 130 0.97 -35.59 10.96
N ASN A 131 2.20 -35.06 11.08
CA ASN A 131 2.78 -34.17 10.08
C ASN A 131 3.13 -34.88 8.75
N LEU A 132 3.48 -36.16 8.77
CA LEU A 132 3.60 -36.99 7.56
C LEU A 132 2.25 -37.11 6.84
N GLY A 133 1.17 -37.30 7.59
CA GLY A 133 -0.19 -37.27 7.05
C GLY A 133 -0.54 -35.93 6.40
N LEU A 134 -0.24 -34.81 7.05
CA LEU A 134 -0.43 -33.48 6.46
C LEU A 134 0.44 -33.27 5.21
N ASN A 135 1.66 -33.81 5.23
CA ASN A 135 2.59 -33.70 4.10
C ASN A 135 2.10 -34.50 2.88
N ALA A 136 1.62 -35.73 3.08
CA ALA A 136 1.03 -36.57 2.03
C ALA A 136 -0.26 -35.92 1.46
N TYR A 137 -1.12 -35.42 2.35
CA TYR A 137 -2.34 -34.72 1.95
C TYR A 137 -2.04 -33.48 1.08
N ALA A 138 -1.04 -32.69 1.45
CA ALA A 138 -0.63 -31.53 0.68
C ALA A 138 -0.08 -31.86 -0.72
N GLN A 139 0.36 -33.09 -0.92
CA GLN A 139 0.79 -33.64 -2.23
C GLN A 139 -0.35 -34.27 -3.04
N GLY A 140 -1.53 -34.41 -2.42
CA GLY A 140 -2.68 -35.07 -3.04
C GLY A 140 -2.68 -36.61 -2.88
N ASP A 141 -1.73 -37.17 -2.13
CA ASP A 141 -1.69 -38.60 -1.84
C ASP A 141 -2.58 -38.92 -0.63
N ILE A 142 -3.85 -39.10 -0.91
CA ILE A 142 -4.88 -39.32 0.12
C ILE A 142 -4.69 -40.66 0.84
N ASP A 143 -4.27 -41.70 0.12
CA ASP A 143 -4.05 -43.03 0.71
C ASP A 143 -2.86 -43.04 1.65
N GLU A 144 -1.76 -42.38 1.29
CA GLU A 144 -0.63 -42.21 2.19
C GLU A 144 -1.00 -41.32 3.39
N ALA A 145 -1.75 -40.26 3.20
CA ALA A 145 -2.23 -39.39 4.25
C ALA A 145 -3.08 -40.15 5.27
N LEU A 146 -4.04 -40.97 4.81
CA LEU A 146 -4.87 -41.81 5.67
C LEU A 146 -4.04 -42.83 6.47
N ARG A 147 -3.04 -43.46 5.85
CA ARG A 147 -2.14 -44.39 6.56
C ARG A 147 -1.41 -43.66 7.70
N TRP A 148 -0.82 -42.53 7.45
CA TRP A 148 -0.09 -41.77 8.45
C TRP A 148 -1.00 -41.24 9.56
N PHE A 149 -2.20 -40.76 9.24
CA PHE A 149 -3.16 -40.32 10.26
C PHE A 149 -3.68 -41.48 11.09
N ARG A 150 -3.87 -42.69 10.53
CA ARG A 150 -4.21 -43.88 11.32
C ARG A 150 -3.09 -44.23 12.30
N ASN A 151 -1.83 -44.24 11.82
CA ASN A 151 -0.68 -44.48 12.68
C ASN A 151 -0.57 -43.45 13.82
N ALA A 152 -0.86 -42.16 13.53
CA ALA A 152 -0.87 -41.12 14.55
C ALA A 152 -2.02 -41.31 15.57
N ARG A 153 -3.21 -41.75 15.10
CA ARG A 153 -4.39 -41.98 15.94
C ARG A 153 -4.21 -43.19 16.89
N GLU A 154 -3.52 -44.21 16.46
CA GLU A 154 -3.33 -45.46 17.25
C GLU A 154 -2.39 -45.28 18.43
N GLN A 155 -1.61 -44.20 18.45
CA GLN A 155 -0.66 -43.91 19.51
C GLN A 155 -1.29 -43.17 20.68
N GLN A 156 -1.73 -43.92 21.68
CA GLN A 156 -2.45 -43.39 22.85
C GLN A 156 -1.64 -42.47 23.77
N GLN A 157 -0.32 -42.33 23.55
CA GLN A 157 0.57 -41.51 24.38
C GLN A 157 0.28 -40.00 24.28
N ARG A 158 -0.37 -39.56 23.19
CA ARG A 158 -0.72 -38.16 22.91
C ARG A 158 -2.18 -38.10 22.45
N GLU A 159 -3.09 -38.04 23.41
CA GLU A 159 -4.53 -38.00 23.16
C GLU A 159 -4.96 -36.80 22.29
N ASP A 160 -4.29 -35.66 22.47
CA ASP A 160 -4.50 -34.45 21.64
C ASP A 160 -4.21 -34.74 20.16
N ILE A 161 -3.11 -35.39 19.82
CA ILE A 161 -2.74 -35.76 18.46
C ILE A 161 -3.63 -36.86 17.91
N SER A 162 -3.97 -37.85 18.72
CA SER A 162 -4.91 -38.91 18.35
C SER A 162 -6.27 -38.34 17.94
N ARG A 163 -6.80 -37.35 18.68
CA ARG A 163 -8.04 -36.64 18.35
C ARG A 163 -7.92 -35.82 17.05
N LEU A 164 -6.80 -35.11 16.84
CA LEU A 164 -6.56 -34.37 15.59
C LEU A 164 -6.48 -35.29 14.37
N ALA A 165 -5.77 -36.40 14.48
CA ALA A 165 -5.67 -37.43 13.47
C ALA A 165 -7.05 -38.06 13.15
N GLY A 166 -7.87 -38.34 14.17
CA GLY A 166 -9.23 -38.81 13.99
C GLY A 166 -10.12 -37.84 13.20
N ARG A 167 -10.01 -36.54 13.47
CA ARG A 167 -10.73 -35.50 12.69
C ARG A 167 -10.24 -35.45 11.25
N ALA A 168 -8.94 -35.52 11.01
CA ALA A 168 -8.35 -35.54 9.67
C ALA A 168 -8.85 -36.75 8.86
N ILE A 169 -8.85 -37.97 9.49
CA ILE A 169 -9.39 -39.18 8.85
C ILE A 169 -10.88 -39.01 8.50
N THR A 170 -11.68 -38.46 9.41
CA THR A 170 -13.11 -38.25 9.19
C THR A 170 -13.33 -37.27 8.01
N GLN A 171 -12.53 -36.21 7.93
CA GLN A 171 -12.60 -35.25 6.84
C GLN A 171 -12.20 -35.89 5.51
N LEU A 172 -11.08 -36.61 5.45
CA LEU A 172 -10.62 -37.28 4.23
C LEU A 172 -11.59 -38.35 3.76
N ASN A 173 -12.17 -39.15 4.67
CA ASN A 173 -13.19 -40.13 4.30
C ASN A 173 -14.47 -39.47 3.76
N ARG A 174 -14.82 -38.27 4.21
CA ARG A 174 -15.91 -37.50 3.59
C ARG A 174 -15.55 -37.02 2.19
N GLU A 175 -14.33 -36.56 1.98
CA GLU A 175 -13.84 -36.14 0.66
C GLU A 175 -13.80 -37.32 -0.32
N LEU A 176 -13.37 -38.51 0.13
CA LEU A 176 -13.39 -39.75 -0.68
C LEU A 176 -14.82 -40.25 -0.95
N ALA A 177 -15.71 -40.20 0.03
CA ALA A 177 -17.12 -40.59 -0.16
C ALA A 177 -17.87 -39.66 -1.13
N ILE A 178 -17.37 -38.46 -1.36
CA ILE A 178 -17.86 -37.54 -2.39
C ILE A 178 -17.30 -37.92 -3.77
N ALA A 179 -16.13 -38.59 -3.83
CA ALA A 179 -15.48 -39.02 -5.07
C ALA A 179 -16.00 -40.34 -5.63
N ASP A 180 -16.63 -41.20 -4.82
CA ASP A 180 -17.32 -42.43 -5.28
C ASP A 180 -18.77 -42.10 -5.68
N PRO A 181 -19.21 -42.38 -6.94
CA PRO A 181 -20.56 -42.08 -7.38
C PRO A 181 -21.56 -43.12 -6.81
N ILE A 182 -21.91 -43.00 -5.54
CA ILE A 182 -23.18 -43.53 -5.07
C ILE A 182 -24.24 -42.53 -5.54
N GLU A 183 -25.13 -42.94 -6.41
CA GLU A 183 -26.31 -42.19 -6.81
C GLU A 183 -27.11 -41.77 -5.58
N VAL A 184 -26.79 -40.60 -5.07
CA VAL A 184 -27.60 -39.87 -4.06
C VAL A 184 -28.60 -39.07 -4.85
N PRO A 185 -29.93 -39.14 -4.51
CA PRO A 185 -30.95 -38.38 -5.23
C PRO A 185 -30.55 -36.88 -5.31
N ALA A 186 -30.68 -36.32 -6.49
CA ALA A 186 -30.22 -34.96 -6.88
C ALA A 186 -30.74 -33.78 -6.00
N THR A 187 -31.59 -34.03 -5.02
CA THR A 187 -32.18 -33.01 -4.12
C THR A 187 -31.35 -32.68 -2.88
N VAL A 188 -30.26 -33.40 -2.60
CA VAL A 188 -29.40 -33.18 -1.44
C VAL A 188 -28.01 -32.63 -1.85
N GLN A 189 -27.65 -32.71 -3.13
CA GLN A 189 -26.31 -32.40 -3.62
C GLN A 189 -26.03 -30.92 -3.90
N GLU A 190 -27.01 -30.06 -3.89
CA GLU A 190 -26.84 -28.64 -4.27
C GLU A 190 -27.07 -27.64 -3.15
N ARG A 191 -26.90 -28.01 -1.91
CA ARG A 191 -26.48 -26.99 -0.94
C ARG A 191 -24.96 -26.83 -1.04
N GLU A 192 -24.50 -26.42 -2.23
CA GLU A 192 -23.23 -25.77 -2.39
C GLU A 192 -23.07 -24.78 -1.23
N ARG A 193 -22.00 -24.94 -0.48
CA ARG A 193 -21.60 -23.91 0.47
C ARG A 193 -21.30 -22.65 -0.33
N LYS A 194 -22.32 -21.86 -0.59
CA LYS A 194 -22.15 -20.49 -1.06
C LYS A 194 -21.36 -19.79 0.04
N PHE A 195 -20.06 -19.72 -0.12
CA PHE A 195 -19.20 -18.93 0.74
C PHE A 195 -19.53 -17.46 0.45
N THR A 196 -20.56 -16.97 1.12
CA THR A 196 -20.83 -15.54 1.13
C THR A 196 -20.07 -14.95 2.30
N LYS A 197 -19.25 -13.94 2.03
CA LYS A 197 -18.55 -13.18 3.06
C LYS A 197 -19.05 -11.76 3.04
N LEU A 198 -19.59 -11.30 4.16
CA LEU A 198 -19.84 -9.89 4.41
C LEU A 198 -18.68 -9.36 5.25
N GLU A 199 -18.05 -8.31 4.78
CA GLU A 199 -17.07 -7.52 5.53
C GLU A 199 -17.66 -6.13 5.73
N LEU A 200 -17.87 -5.74 6.98
CA LEU A 200 -18.41 -4.44 7.34
C LEU A 200 -17.46 -3.74 8.29
N ARG A 201 -17.11 -2.49 7.98
CA ARG A 201 -16.31 -1.62 8.84
C ARG A 201 -16.99 -0.27 8.96
N VAL A 202 -17.22 0.16 10.16
CA VAL A 202 -17.78 1.48 10.47
C VAL A 202 -16.83 2.20 11.40
N SER A 203 -16.52 3.44 11.11
CA SER A 203 -15.67 4.27 11.95
C SER A 203 -16.28 5.66 12.07
N VAL A 204 -16.37 6.13 13.29
CA VAL A 204 -16.82 7.48 13.62
C VAL A 204 -15.93 8.02 14.74
N GLY A 205 -15.71 9.32 14.77
CA GLY A 205 -14.81 9.91 15.75
C GLY A 205 -14.95 11.40 15.89
N ALA A 206 -13.94 12.00 16.49
CA ALA A 206 -13.75 13.44 16.59
C ALA A 206 -12.34 13.80 16.15
N GLY A 207 -12.17 14.88 15.43
CA GLY A 207 -10.91 15.40 15.00
C GLY A 207 -10.81 16.90 15.19
N MET A 208 -9.58 17.38 15.19
CA MET A 208 -9.22 18.79 15.22
C MET A 208 -8.29 19.09 14.04
N ASP A 209 -8.45 20.23 13.45
CA ASP A 209 -7.74 20.72 12.27
C ASP A 209 -7.33 22.16 12.51
N ASP A 210 -6.05 22.45 12.45
CA ASP A 210 -5.50 23.79 12.73
C ASP A 210 -5.52 24.73 11.51
N ASN A 211 -5.82 24.21 10.33
CA ASN A 211 -5.92 24.99 9.09
C ASN A 211 -6.95 24.37 8.14
N VAL A 212 -8.24 24.59 8.45
CA VAL A 212 -9.39 23.97 7.80
C VAL A 212 -9.40 24.23 6.29
N TYR A 213 -9.17 25.47 5.89
CA TYR A 213 -9.24 25.90 4.50
C TYR A 213 -7.91 25.80 3.74
N ARG A 214 -6.84 25.28 4.39
CA ARG A 214 -5.49 25.25 3.80
C ARG A 214 -5.05 26.67 3.40
N SER A 215 -5.35 27.62 4.26
CA SER A 215 -5.03 29.04 4.07
C SER A 215 -3.52 29.23 4.08
N PRO A 216 -2.96 30.16 3.28
CA PRO A 216 -1.57 30.50 3.34
C PRO A 216 -1.14 30.89 4.76
N SER A 217 0.08 30.48 5.13
CA SER A 217 0.59 30.66 6.50
C SER A 217 1.02 32.09 6.83
N ALA A 218 1.18 32.94 5.80
CA ALA A 218 1.62 34.33 5.96
C ALA A 218 0.91 35.24 4.96
N SER A 219 0.85 36.54 5.28
CA SER A 219 0.38 37.56 4.36
C SER A 219 1.27 37.65 3.12
N TYR A 220 0.68 37.89 1.97
CA TYR A 220 1.37 37.92 0.69
C TYR A 220 0.81 38.99 -0.25
N VAL A 221 1.59 39.36 -1.28
CA VAL A 221 1.12 40.22 -2.36
C VAL A 221 0.57 39.32 -3.47
N ASP A 222 -0.69 39.51 -3.87
CA ASP A 222 -1.29 38.76 -4.98
C ASP A 222 -0.80 39.31 -6.32
N LEU A 223 0.25 38.71 -6.86
CA LEU A 223 0.83 39.09 -8.16
C LEU A 223 -0.05 38.74 -9.35
N ALA A 224 -1.05 37.87 -9.18
CA ALA A 224 -2.03 37.57 -10.24
C ALA A 224 -3.07 38.68 -10.39
N ASN A 225 -3.22 39.55 -9.39
CA ASN A 225 -4.12 40.70 -9.46
C ASN A 225 -3.34 41.94 -9.93
N PRO A 226 -3.80 42.66 -10.99
CA PRO A 226 -3.13 43.86 -11.49
C PRO A 226 -2.92 44.96 -10.43
N ALA A 227 -3.80 45.05 -9.44
CA ALA A 227 -3.67 45.98 -8.31
C ALA A 227 -2.65 45.54 -7.24
N GLN A 228 -2.17 44.30 -7.32
CA GLN A 228 -1.19 43.70 -6.41
C GLN A 228 -1.52 43.95 -4.93
N PRO A 229 -2.74 43.63 -4.47
CA PRO A 229 -3.13 43.87 -3.07
C PRO A 229 -2.33 42.99 -2.13
N MET A 230 -2.08 43.52 -0.92
CA MET A 230 -1.63 42.72 0.21
C MET A 230 -2.82 41.89 0.71
N VAL A 231 -2.71 40.57 0.66
CA VAL A 231 -3.70 39.63 1.18
C VAL A 231 -3.24 39.11 2.53
N THR A 232 -4.13 39.18 3.52
CA THR A 232 -3.89 38.59 4.85
C THR A 232 -4.85 37.41 5.03
N PRO A 233 -4.38 36.16 4.90
CA PRO A 233 -5.22 34.99 5.00
C PRO A 233 -5.81 34.85 6.42
N ASN A 234 -7.05 34.39 6.50
CA ASN A 234 -7.70 34.05 7.75
C ASN A 234 -7.57 32.55 8.02
N VAL A 235 -6.49 32.15 8.69
CA VAL A 235 -6.28 30.75 9.08
C VAL A 235 -7.31 30.35 10.13
N GLN A 236 -8.15 29.39 9.81
CA GLN A 236 -9.23 28.94 10.70
C GLN A 236 -8.95 27.51 11.18
N GLU A 237 -9.08 27.32 12.48
CA GLU A 237 -9.06 26.02 13.13
C GLU A 237 -10.50 25.50 13.36
N GLY A 238 -10.67 24.20 13.44
CA GLY A 238 -11.99 23.64 13.68
C GLY A 238 -11.99 22.19 14.09
N THR A 239 -13.06 21.79 14.76
CA THR A 239 -13.33 20.41 15.10
C THR A 239 -14.27 19.79 14.10
N TYR A 240 -14.05 18.52 13.78
CA TYR A 240 -14.82 17.78 12.79
C TYR A 240 -15.15 16.36 13.25
N ILE A 241 -16.18 15.80 12.66
CA ILE A 241 -16.59 14.42 12.83
C ILE A 241 -16.20 13.64 11.57
N PRO A 242 -15.18 12.77 11.63
CA PRO A 242 -14.87 11.85 10.55
C PRO A 242 -15.85 10.68 10.58
N VAL A 243 -16.41 10.34 9.42
CA VAL A 243 -17.28 9.19 9.25
C VAL A 243 -16.75 8.33 8.12
N ASN A 244 -16.55 7.02 8.38
CA ASN A 244 -16.16 6.07 7.35
C ASN A 244 -17.02 4.82 7.46
N LEU A 245 -17.53 4.37 6.33
CA LEU A 245 -18.22 3.10 6.16
C LEU A 245 -17.55 2.33 5.01
N TYR A 246 -17.29 1.08 5.24
CA TYR A 246 -16.88 0.12 4.20
C TYR A 246 -17.74 -1.12 4.34
N ALA A 247 -18.38 -1.53 3.25
CA ALA A 247 -19.13 -2.77 3.17
C ALA A 247 -18.71 -3.51 1.90
N LYS A 248 -18.27 -4.75 2.03
CA LYS A 248 -17.98 -5.65 0.89
C LYS A 248 -18.76 -6.93 1.08
N TYR A 249 -19.63 -7.24 0.14
CA TYR A 249 -20.28 -8.52 0.05
C TYR A 249 -19.63 -9.34 -1.06
N GLN A 250 -19.12 -10.51 -0.73
CA GLN A 250 -18.41 -11.38 -1.67
C GLN A 250 -19.10 -12.73 -1.75
N VAL A 251 -19.29 -13.23 -2.95
CA VAL A 251 -19.85 -14.54 -3.24
C VAL A 251 -18.79 -15.36 -3.94
N ASN A 252 -18.30 -16.40 -3.30
CA ASN A 252 -17.39 -17.36 -3.89
C ASN A 252 -18.21 -18.52 -4.43
N SER A 253 -18.36 -18.61 -5.74
CA SER A 253 -19.07 -19.70 -6.40
C SER A 253 -18.22 -20.95 -6.57
N LEU A 254 -16.89 -20.80 -6.61
CA LEU A 254 -15.87 -21.85 -6.73
C LEU A 254 -14.72 -21.50 -5.78
N GLU A 255 -13.89 -22.47 -5.40
CA GLU A 255 -12.85 -22.32 -4.37
C GLU A 255 -11.92 -21.11 -4.51
N ASN A 256 -11.77 -20.55 -5.71
CA ASN A 256 -10.82 -19.49 -6.00
C ASN A 256 -11.38 -18.30 -6.77
N GLU A 257 -12.68 -18.30 -7.05
CA GLU A 257 -13.33 -17.24 -7.82
C GLU A 257 -14.43 -16.59 -7.00
N GLY A 258 -14.51 -15.27 -7.06
CA GLY A 258 -15.50 -14.53 -6.29
C GLY A 258 -15.99 -13.30 -7.03
N PHE A 259 -17.32 -13.12 -7.01
CA PHE A 259 -17.94 -11.86 -7.36
C PHE A 259 -18.14 -11.03 -6.09
N PHE A 260 -18.01 -9.74 -6.19
CA PHE A 260 -18.21 -8.86 -5.05
C PHE A 260 -18.96 -7.59 -5.43
N GLY A 261 -19.72 -7.07 -4.45
CA GLY A 261 -20.18 -5.70 -4.39
C GLY A 261 -19.46 -4.99 -3.24
N VAL A 262 -19.01 -3.78 -3.45
CA VAL A 262 -18.35 -2.97 -2.42
C VAL A 262 -18.94 -1.57 -2.38
N TYR A 263 -19.22 -1.09 -1.18
CA TYR A 263 -19.61 0.29 -0.93
C TYR A 263 -18.63 0.93 0.05
N ARG A 264 -18.29 2.17 -0.21
CA ARG A 264 -17.46 3.02 0.66
C ARG A 264 -18.11 4.38 0.80
N LEU A 265 -18.19 4.84 2.04
CA LEU A 265 -18.49 6.21 2.39
C LEU A 265 -17.33 6.74 3.22
N GLY A 266 -16.79 7.88 2.85
CA GLY A 266 -15.86 8.65 3.67
C GLY A 266 -16.33 10.08 3.72
N GLY A 267 -16.32 10.69 4.89
CA GLY A 267 -16.77 12.07 5.03
C GLY A 267 -16.14 12.74 6.25
N ARG A 268 -16.13 14.05 6.19
CA ARG A 268 -15.64 14.94 7.22
C ARG A 268 -16.60 16.10 7.37
N TYR A 269 -17.16 16.26 8.57
CA TYR A 269 -18.19 17.25 8.88
C TYR A 269 -17.72 18.13 10.02
N TYR A 270 -17.52 19.42 9.75
CA TYR A 270 -17.14 20.39 10.77
C TYR A 270 -18.37 20.76 11.62
N GLN A 271 -18.13 20.88 12.92
CA GLN A 271 -19.21 21.17 13.88
C GLN A 271 -19.64 22.64 13.84
N ASP A 272 -18.70 23.54 13.55
CA ASP A 272 -18.99 24.95 13.35
C ASP A 272 -19.62 25.16 11.97
N LYS A 273 -20.79 25.79 11.95
CA LYS A 273 -21.52 26.12 10.72
C LYS A 273 -20.73 27.07 9.81
N ASN A 274 -19.88 27.93 10.37
CA ASN A 274 -19.03 28.83 9.58
C ASN A 274 -17.96 28.06 8.78
N LEU A 275 -17.66 26.83 9.18
CA LEU A 275 -16.71 25.95 8.50
C LEU A 275 -17.40 24.92 7.58
N SER A 276 -18.71 25.07 7.34
CA SER A 276 -19.49 24.11 6.53
C SER A 276 -18.98 23.96 5.09
N ASN A 277 -18.35 24.99 4.53
CA ASN A 277 -17.71 24.93 3.21
C ASN A 277 -16.52 23.96 3.16
N ALA A 278 -15.96 23.58 4.30
CA ALA A 278 -14.89 22.58 4.37
C ALA A 278 -15.42 21.13 4.53
N ASN A 279 -16.74 20.95 4.61
CA ASN A 279 -17.35 19.63 4.63
C ASN A 279 -17.11 18.93 3.29
N GLU A 280 -16.72 17.69 3.36
CA GLU A 280 -16.52 16.87 2.18
C GLU A 280 -17.00 15.43 2.42
N TYR A 281 -17.48 14.79 1.37
CA TYR A 281 -17.79 13.37 1.42
C TYR A 281 -17.60 12.70 0.07
N LEU A 282 -17.31 11.41 0.12
CA LEU A 282 -17.16 10.53 -1.02
C LEU A 282 -18.03 9.29 -0.82
N HIS A 283 -18.92 9.03 -1.76
CA HIS A 283 -19.60 7.76 -1.91
C HIS A 283 -18.95 6.99 -3.05
N GLN A 284 -18.66 5.72 -2.84
CA GLN A 284 -18.15 4.86 -3.92
C GLN A 284 -18.85 3.52 -3.88
N LEU A 285 -19.44 3.14 -5.00
CA LEU A 285 -19.97 1.82 -5.26
C LEU A 285 -19.06 1.11 -6.26
N GLY A 286 -18.83 -0.17 -6.06
CA GLY A 286 -18.05 -1.00 -6.99
C GLY A 286 -18.62 -2.41 -7.05
N PHE A 287 -18.52 -3.03 -8.20
CA PHE A 287 -18.83 -4.44 -8.41
C PHE A 287 -17.78 -5.06 -9.32
N GLY A 288 -17.46 -6.31 -9.07
CA GLY A 288 -16.38 -6.95 -9.79
C GLY A 288 -16.16 -8.40 -9.42
N SER A 289 -15.03 -8.91 -9.82
CA SER A 289 -14.58 -10.25 -9.49
C SER A 289 -13.14 -10.30 -9.05
N GLU A 290 -12.86 -11.20 -8.14
CA GLU A 290 -11.51 -11.54 -7.67
C GLU A 290 -11.26 -13.03 -7.95
N TYR A 291 -10.16 -13.32 -8.63
CA TYR A 291 -9.72 -14.66 -8.91
C TYR A 291 -8.36 -14.90 -8.30
N ARG A 292 -8.21 -16.00 -7.59
CA ARG A 292 -6.93 -16.43 -7.04
C ARG A 292 -6.74 -17.92 -7.32
N ARG A 293 -5.66 -18.26 -7.99
CA ARG A 293 -5.25 -19.64 -8.20
C ARG A 293 -3.84 -19.83 -7.68
N ARG A 294 -3.68 -20.86 -6.87
CA ARG A 294 -2.37 -21.27 -6.37
C ARG A 294 -2.08 -22.70 -6.84
N LYS A 295 -0.94 -22.89 -7.45
CA LYS A 295 -0.45 -24.21 -7.86
C LYS A 295 1.05 -24.27 -7.57
N GLU A 296 1.45 -25.17 -6.66
CA GLU A 296 2.84 -25.34 -6.22
C GLU A 296 3.48 -24.00 -5.78
N SER A 297 4.54 -23.56 -6.47
CA SER A 297 5.25 -22.29 -6.20
C SER A 297 4.69 -21.09 -6.96
N ARG A 298 3.59 -21.28 -7.71
CA ARG A 298 2.97 -20.26 -8.56
C ARG A 298 1.64 -19.79 -7.98
N GLU A 299 1.46 -18.47 -7.86
CA GLU A 299 0.19 -17.87 -7.47
C GLU A 299 -0.20 -16.79 -8.48
N ARG A 300 -1.40 -16.94 -9.04
CA ARG A 300 -2.02 -15.92 -9.89
C ARG A 300 -3.17 -15.27 -9.15
N ARG A 301 -3.21 -13.94 -9.19
CA ARG A 301 -4.34 -13.13 -8.73
C ARG A 301 -4.78 -12.23 -9.86
N VAL A 302 -6.08 -12.16 -10.08
CA VAL A 302 -6.72 -11.29 -11.05
C VAL A 302 -7.85 -10.56 -10.34
N TYR A 303 -7.96 -9.30 -10.62
CA TYR A 303 -9.03 -8.44 -10.12
C TYR A 303 -9.59 -7.64 -11.28
N SER A 304 -10.90 -7.58 -11.38
CA SER A 304 -11.61 -6.70 -12.29
C SER A 304 -12.79 -6.08 -11.57
N ALA A 305 -13.00 -4.78 -11.76
CA ALA A 305 -14.13 -4.08 -11.17
C ALA A 305 -14.58 -2.93 -12.05
N PHE A 306 -15.84 -2.56 -11.91
CA PHE A 306 -16.36 -1.28 -12.34
C PHE A 306 -16.73 -0.49 -11.09
N LYS A 307 -16.32 0.77 -11.03
CA LYS A 307 -16.53 1.65 -9.87
C LYS A 307 -17.23 2.92 -10.30
N ILE A 308 -18.13 3.39 -9.44
CA ILE A 308 -18.79 4.69 -9.54
C ILE A 308 -18.53 5.39 -8.21
N ALA A 309 -18.09 6.64 -8.28
CA ALA A 309 -17.88 7.44 -7.08
C ALA A 309 -18.49 8.83 -7.29
N GLN A 310 -19.18 9.30 -6.27
CA GLN A 310 -19.68 10.68 -6.16
C GLN A 310 -18.89 11.36 -5.04
N HIS A 311 -18.29 12.49 -5.37
CA HIS A 311 -17.57 13.35 -4.43
C HIS A 311 -18.28 14.70 -4.34
N LYS A 312 -18.48 15.18 -3.13
CA LYS A 312 -19.01 16.50 -2.86
C LYS A 312 -17.98 17.29 -2.05
N GLU A 313 -17.56 18.41 -2.61
CA GLU A 313 -16.60 19.35 -2.01
C GLU A 313 -17.00 20.76 -2.46
N THR A 314 -17.00 21.72 -1.55
CA THR A 314 -17.22 23.11 -1.91
C THR A 314 -15.93 23.75 -2.39
N TYR A 315 -15.99 24.45 -3.51
CA TYR A 315 -14.89 25.26 -4.02
C TYR A 315 -14.91 26.63 -3.34
N TYR A 316 -14.01 26.81 -2.39
CA TYR A 316 -13.90 28.02 -1.57
C TYR A 316 -12.60 28.78 -1.84
N ASP A 317 -12.61 30.02 -1.46
CA ASP A 317 -11.41 30.85 -1.39
C ASP A 317 -10.61 30.46 -0.14
N ARG A 318 -9.33 30.17 -0.30
CA ARG A 318 -8.47 29.68 0.79
C ARG A 318 -8.15 30.77 1.84
N ASP A 319 -8.18 32.04 1.44
CA ASP A 319 -7.86 33.17 2.32
C ASP A 319 -9.02 33.47 3.28
N THR A 320 -10.25 33.23 2.84
CA THR A 320 -11.46 33.62 3.58
C THR A 320 -12.35 32.46 3.98
N GLY A 321 -12.24 31.30 3.32
CA GLY A 321 -13.16 30.16 3.49
C GLY A 321 -14.54 30.35 2.83
N ILE A 322 -14.77 31.47 2.14
CA ILE A 322 -16.04 31.77 1.47
C ILE A 322 -16.10 31.04 0.11
N GLU A 323 -17.28 30.60 -0.28
CA GLU A 323 -17.49 30.04 -1.63
C GLU A 323 -17.02 31.03 -2.69
N ARG A 324 -16.31 30.50 -3.70
CA ARG A 324 -15.84 31.33 -4.79
C ARG A 324 -16.97 31.74 -5.71
N ASP A 325 -16.91 32.97 -6.17
CA ASP A 325 -17.74 33.48 -7.26
C ASP A 325 -16.85 34.00 -8.42
N VAL A 326 -17.44 34.08 -9.62
CA VAL A 326 -16.84 34.71 -10.78
C VAL A 326 -17.90 35.59 -11.43
N GLY A 327 -17.69 36.91 -11.39
CA GLY A 327 -18.63 37.86 -11.98
C GLY A 327 -20.03 37.85 -11.34
N GLY A 328 -20.11 37.52 -10.04
CA GLY A 328 -21.37 37.41 -9.29
C GLY A 328 -22.08 36.05 -9.42
N VAL A 329 -21.48 35.10 -10.12
CA VAL A 329 -21.96 33.71 -10.21
C VAL A 329 -21.20 32.86 -9.22
N VAL A 330 -21.91 32.28 -8.24
CA VAL A 330 -21.31 31.34 -7.27
C VAL A 330 -20.93 30.05 -7.98
N ILE A 331 -19.67 29.63 -7.80
CA ILE A 331 -19.10 28.41 -8.38
C ILE A 331 -18.70 27.39 -7.30
N GLY A 332 -19.37 27.39 -6.16
CA GLY A 332 -19.07 26.56 -5.01
C GLY A 332 -19.06 25.05 -5.31
N ASP A 333 -19.93 24.58 -6.19
CA ASP A 333 -20.03 23.16 -6.53
C ASP A 333 -19.00 22.67 -7.56
N ARG A 334 -18.18 23.55 -8.12
CA ARG A 334 -17.23 23.27 -9.21
C ARG A 334 -16.28 22.10 -8.96
N MET A 335 -15.97 21.79 -7.71
CA MET A 335 -15.06 20.71 -7.35
C MET A 335 -15.78 19.39 -7.05
N SER A 336 -17.12 19.42 -7.03
CA SER A 336 -17.95 18.23 -6.90
C SER A 336 -17.97 17.44 -8.21
N TYR A 337 -17.89 16.11 -8.13
CA TYR A 337 -17.87 15.27 -9.33
C TYR A 337 -18.50 13.90 -9.14
N VAL A 338 -18.92 13.31 -10.24
CA VAL A 338 -19.15 11.88 -10.38
C VAL A 338 -18.09 11.30 -11.29
N ARG A 339 -17.41 10.25 -10.83
CA ARG A 339 -16.47 9.50 -11.68
C ARG A 339 -16.84 8.04 -11.75
N TYR A 340 -16.63 7.42 -12.89
CA TYR A 340 -16.91 6.01 -13.08
C TYR A 340 -15.99 5.37 -14.12
N GLY A 341 -15.82 4.06 -14.01
CA GLY A 341 -15.06 3.32 -15.00
C GLY A 341 -14.49 2.00 -14.50
N PRO A 342 -13.91 1.23 -15.43
CA PRO A 342 -13.30 -0.06 -15.17
C PRO A 342 -11.91 0.07 -14.55
N GLU A 343 -11.58 -0.94 -13.74
CA GLU A 343 -10.27 -1.16 -13.16
C GLU A 343 -9.92 -2.65 -13.26
N PHE A 344 -8.73 -2.94 -13.71
CA PHE A 344 -8.19 -4.28 -13.83
C PHE A 344 -6.78 -4.34 -13.29
N TRP A 345 -6.44 -5.41 -12.55
CA TRP A 345 -5.06 -5.75 -12.29
C TRP A 345 -4.85 -7.27 -12.23
N MET A 346 -3.65 -7.67 -12.57
CA MET A 346 -3.20 -9.06 -12.49
C MET A 346 -1.82 -9.11 -11.84
N ARG A 347 -1.59 -10.12 -11.01
CA ARG A 347 -0.27 -10.46 -10.47
C ARG A 347 -0.01 -11.94 -10.59
N GLU A 348 1.16 -12.27 -11.09
CA GLU A 348 1.70 -13.62 -11.13
C GLU A 348 2.92 -13.70 -10.22
N THR A 349 2.96 -14.67 -9.32
CA THR A 349 4.08 -14.91 -8.39
C THR A 349 4.71 -16.25 -8.69
N PHE A 350 6.02 -16.28 -8.84
CA PHE A 350 6.86 -17.45 -9.12
C PHE A 350 7.91 -17.56 -8.01
N GLY A 351 7.61 -18.30 -6.95
CA GLY A 351 8.49 -18.38 -5.79
C GLY A 351 8.82 -17.01 -5.19
N LYS A 352 10.04 -16.53 -5.41
CA LYS A 352 10.51 -15.23 -4.90
C LYS A 352 10.20 -14.04 -5.79
N PHE A 353 9.80 -14.28 -7.04
CA PHE A 353 9.58 -13.25 -8.03
C PHE A 353 8.07 -13.07 -8.29
N SER A 354 7.63 -11.84 -8.47
CA SER A 354 6.26 -11.54 -8.89
C SER A 354 6.30 -10.48 -9.97
N ILE A 355 5.44 -10.64 -10.97
CA ILE A 355 5.14 -9.63 -11.97
C ILE A 355 3.66 -9.28 -11.92
N GLY A 356 3.33 -8.07 -12.28
CA GLY A 356 1.94 -7.60 -12.32
C GLY A 356 1.73 -6.57 -13.40
N GLY A 357 0.47 -6.44 -13.79
CA GLY A 357 0.00 -5.40 -14.68
C GLY A 357 -1.29 -4.81 -14.16
N ARG A 358 -1.55 -3.55 -14.47
CA ARG A 358 -2.81 -2.88 -14.16
C ARG A 358 -3.26 -2.02 -15.32
N ALA A 359 -4.56 -1.84 -15.44
CA ALA A 359 -5.18 -0.92 -16.37
C ALA A 359 -6.41 -0.30 -15.68
N LYS A 360 -6.66 0.97 -15.96
CA LYS A 360 -7.78 1.70 -15.39
C LYS A 360 -8.23 2.76 -16.39
N GLY A 361 -9.55 2.85 -16.58
CA GLY A 361 -10.16 3.90 -17.36
C GLY A 361 -11.23 4.57 -16.51
N GLN A 362 -11.32 5.89 -16.53
CA GLN A 362 -12.33 6.64 -15.77
C GLN A 362 -12.79 7.86 -16.55
N LEU A 363 -14.07 8.13 -16.49
CA LEU A 363 -14.67 9.40 -16.85
C LEU A 363 -14.94 10.20 -15.58
N TRP A 364 -14.54 11.45 -15.57
CA TRP A 364 -14.72 12.38 -14.47
C TRP A 364 -15.62 13.50 -14.95
N ASN A 365 -16.83 13.57 -14.40
CA ASN A 365 -17.82 14.57 -14.72
C ASN A 365 -18.00 15.45 -13.48
N TYR A 366 -17.60 16.69 -13.60
CA TYR A 366 -17.73 17.70 -12.56
C TYR A 366 -19.08 18.44 -12.67
N GLU A 367 -19.48 19.09 -11.60
CA GLU A 367 -20.69 19.91 -11.60
C GLU A 367 -20.51 21.10 -12.56
N GLU A 368 -21.47 21.29 -13.45
CA GLU A 368 -21.46 22.36 -14.46
C GLU A 368 -21.53 23.74 -13.80
N THR A 369 -20.72 24.67 -14.31
CA THR A 369 -20.73 26.07 -13.90
C THR A 369 -20.73 26.96 -15.14
N LEU A 370 -21.69 27.86 -15.22
CA LEU A 370 -21.85 28.74 -16.40
C LEU A 370 -20.73 29.78 -16.57
N ALA A 371 -19.94 30.03 -15.51
CA ALA A 371 -18.98 31.13 -15.48
C ALA A 371 -17.56 30.75 -15.92
N VAL A 372 -17.20 29.49 -15.84
CA VAL A 372 -15.82 29.01 -16.08
C VAL A 372 -15.81 27.60 -16.67
N PRO A 373 -14.80 27.25 -17.49
CA PRO A 373 -14.65 25.90 -18.02
C PRO A 373 -14.52 24.86 -16.91
N GLU A 374 -15.11 23.70 -17.12
CA GLU A 374 -15.19 22.63 -16.15
C GLU A 374 -13.90 21.80 -16.08
N TYR A 375 -13.85 20.92 -15.09
CA TYR A 375 -12.73 20.01 -14.91
C TYR A 375 -13.00 18.62 -15.50
N ASP A 376 -14.04 18.46 -16.31
CA ASP A 376 -14.38 17.21 -16.97
C ASP A 376 -13.21 16.64 -17.74
N HIS A 377 -12.89 15.38 -17.49
CA HIS A 377 -11.78 14.75 -18.19
C HIS A 377 -11.89 13.23 -18.24
N GLU A 378 -11.28 12.67 -19.25
CA GLU A 378 -10.98 11.26 -19.34
C GLU A 378 -9.63 10.97 -18.67
N TYR A 379 -9.59 9.89 -17.93
CA TYR A 379 -8.38 9.36 -17.29
C TYR A 379 -8.14 7.93 -17.73
N TRP A 380 -6.96 7.64 -18.27
CA TRP A 380 -6.53 6.30 -18.65
C TRP A 380 -5.17 6.01 -18.05
N GLU A 381 -4.99 4.80 -17.52
CA GLU A 381 -3.79 4.37 -16.83
C GLU A 381 -3.47 2.94 -17.21
N VAL A 382 -2.19 2.68 -17.50
CA VAL A 382 -1.60 1.34 -17.62
C VAL A 382 -0.32 1.30 -16.80
N GLY A 383 -0.07 0.18 -16.16
CA GLY A 383 1.12 0.02 -15.33
C GLY A 383 1.61 -1.41 -15.30
N ALA A 384 2.90 -1.56 -15.08
CA ALA A 384 3.58 -2.82 -14.85
C ALA A 384 4.34 -2.79 -13.52
N SER A 385 4.47 -3.92 -12.88
CA SER A 385 5.23 -4.05 -11.65
C SER A 385 6.05 -5.34 -11.63
N ALA A 386 7.23 -5.26 -11.03
CA ALA A 386 8.07 -6.41 -10.73
C ALA A 386 8.44 -6.35 -9.25
N GLN A 387 8.41 -7.49 -8.57
CA GLN A 387 8.80 -7.60 -7.17
C GLN A 387 9.71 -8.80 -6.99
N TYR A 388 10.80 -8.61 -6.28
CA TYR A 388 11.71 -9.68 -5.92
C TYR A 388 11.92 -9.74 -4.41
N ARG A 389 11.79 -10.95 -3.85
CA ARG A 389 12.01 -11.22 -2.43
C ARG A 389 13.40 -11.84 -2.27
N PHE A 390 14.38 -11.03 -1.88
CA PHE A 390 15.76 -11.48 -1.69
C PHE A 390 15.84 -12.52 -0.57
N THR A 391 15.23 -12.20 0.56
CA THR A 391 15.12 -13.06 1.72
C THR A 391 13.64 -13.17 2.15
N SER A 392 13.34 -13.93 3.20
CA SER A 392 12.02 -13.96 3.81
C SER A 392 11.61 -12.60 4.43
N THR A 393 12.60 -11.74 4.70
CA THR A 393 12.41 -10.46 5.39
C THR A 393 12.61 -9.24 4.49
N SER A 394 13.20 -9.39 3.30
CA SER A 394 13.57 -8.28 2.42
C SER A 394 12.92 -8.41 1.06
N LEU A 395 12.30 -7.35 0.57
CA LEU A 395 11.76 -7.29 -0.78
C LEU A 395 12.09 -5.95 -1.45
N LEU A 396 12.19 -6.01 -2.77
CA LEU A 396 12.24 -4.85 -3.65
C LEU A 396 11.07 -4.94 -4.63
N ARG A 397 10.40 -3.82 -4.84
CA ARG A 397 9.36 -3.66 -5.86
C ARG A 397 9.74 -2.50 -6.77
N MET A 398 9.52 -2.69 -8.06
CA MET A 398 9.60 -1.65 -9.07
C MET A 398 8.26 -1.56 -9.77
N THR A 399 7.83 -0.34 -10.07
CA THR A 399 6.61 -0.05 -10.85
C THR A 399 6.93 0.95 -11.94
N ALA A 400 6.32 0.76 -13.09
CA ALA A 400 6.33 1.73 -14.19
C ALA A 400 4.88 1.94 -14.62
N GLU A 401 4.48 3.20 -14.74
CA GLU A 401 3.11 3.59 -15.01
C GLU A 401 3.08 4.69 -16.05
N TYR A 402 2.10 4.59 -16.93
CA TYR A 402 1.74 5.63 -17.87
C TYR A 402 0.27 5.96 -17.70
N TYR A 403 -0.06 7.23 -17.56
CA TYR A 403 -1.44 7.68 -17.50
C TYR A 403 -1.65 9.00 -18.20
N THR A 404 -2.88 9.23 -18.67
CA THR A 404 -3.27 10.44 -19.39
C THR A 404 -4.45 11.12 -18.73
N ARG A 405 -4.53 12.45 -18.85
CA ARG A 405 -5.73 13.24 -18.56
C ARG A 405 -6.06 14.08 -19.77
N ARG A 406 -7.27 13.95 -20.26
CA ARG A 406 -7.78 14.69 -21.43
C ARG A 406 -9.01 15.46 -21.01
N PHE A 407 -8.85 16.76 -20.87
CA PHE A 407 -9.95 17.65 -20.50
C PHE A 407 -10.85 17.93 -21.70
N GLY A 408 -12.16 18.15 -21.46
CA GLY A 408 -13.15 18.47 -22.50
C GLY A 408 -12.94 19.85 -23.09
N ASP A 409 -13.06 20.87 -22.28
CA ASP A 409 -13.15 22.30 -22.69
C ASP A 409 -12.20 23.22 -21.96
N ARG A 410 -11.46 22.73 -20.98
CA ARG A 410 -10.51 23.58 -20.27
C ARG A 410 -9.33 23.97 -21.18
N PRO A 411 -9.18 25.26 -21.54
CA PRO A 411 -8.15 25.67 -22.51
C PRO A 411 -6.75 25.50 -21.96
N SER A 412 -5.80 25.21 -22.85
CA SER A 412 -4.37 25.10 -22.52
C SER A 412 -3.75 26.47 -22.27
N TYR A 413 -2.65 26.48 -21.52
CA TYR A 413 -1.89 27.67 -21.18
C TYR A 413 -0.88 28.03 -22.28
N GLU A 414 -0.72 29.33 -22.53
CA GLU A 414 0.41 29.89 -23.28
C GLU A 414 1.67 29.87 -22.38
N LEU A 415 2.85 30.10 -23.01
CA LEU A 415 4.13 30.11 -22.28
C LEU A 415 4.28 31.32 -21.35
N ASP A 416 3.49 32.38 -21.52
CA ASP A 416 3.43 33.54 -20.65
C ASP A 416 2.54 33.34 -19.40
N GLY A 417 1.85 32.20 -19.31
CA GLY A 417 0.94 31.86 -18.19
C GLY A 417 -0.52 32.26 -18.46
N SER A 418 -0.82 32.94 -19.57
CA SER A 418 -2.20 33.23 -19.98
C SER A 418 -2.94 31.95 -20.40
N GLN A 419 -4.27 32.01 -20.35
CA GLN A 419 -5.14 30.88 -20.71
C GLN A 419 -6.28 31.34 -21.61
N PRO A 420 -6.01 31.69 -22.90
CA PRO A 420 -7.03 32.09 -23.83
C PRO A 420 -8.09 31.03 -24.07
N VAL A 421 -9.36 31.41 -24.06
CA VAL A 421 -10.51 30.49 -24.25
C VAL A 421 -10.46 29.74 -25.60
N GLY A 422 -9.83 30.34 -26.62
CA GLY A 422 -9.68 29.75 -27.96
C GLY A 422 -8.60 28.67 -28.06
N ASN A 423 -7.81 28.45 -27.02
CA ASN A 423 -6.81 27.41 -27.03
C ASN A 423 -7.44 26.00 -26.98
N ARG A 424 -6.77 25.03 -27.59
CA ARG A 424 -7.21 23.63 -27.50
C ARG A 424 -7.29 23.16 -26.05
N PRO A 425 -8.16 22.19 -25.76
CA PRO A 425 -8.28 21.65 -24.40
C PRO A 425 -6.98 21.04 -23.88
N ILE A 426 -6.77 21.15 -22.57
CA ILE A 426 -5.62 20.59 -21.86
C ILE A 426 -5.54 19.08 -22.06
N ARG A 427 -4.35 18.59 -22.37
CA ARG A 427 -4.00 17.17 -22.43
C ARG A 427 -2.66 16.95 -21.74
N TYR A 428 -2.66 16.10 -20.73
CA TYR A 428 -1.45 15.75 -19.99
C TYR A 428 -1.17 14.27 -20.13
N ASP A 429 0.08 13.94 -20.43
CA ASP A 429 0.62 12.60 -20.34
C ASP A 429 1.58 12.52 -19.16
N TYR A 430 1.53 11.40 -18.44
CA TYR A 430 2.34 11.16 -17.26
C TYR A 430 3.08 9.84 -17.41
N THR A 431 4.35 9.85 -17.09
CA THR A 431 5.15 8.64 -16.94
C THR A 431 5.70 8.61 -15.51
N GLU A 432 5.47 7.52 -14.79
CA GLU A 432 5.95 7.36 -13.44
C GLU A 432 6.78 6.08 -13.32
N PHE A 433 7.93 6.20 -12.66
CA PHE A 433 8.76 5.07 -12.27
C PHE A 433 8.98 5.13 -10.77
N ALA A 434 8.71 4.02 -10.06
CA ALA A 434 8.88 3.93 -8.62
C ALA A 434 9.65 2.68 -8.21
N VAL A 435 10.42 2.82 -7.13
CA VAL A 435 11.16 1.74 -6.46
C VAL A 435 10.81 1.78 -4.98
N GLU A 436 10.46 0.64 -4.44
CA GLU A 436 10.15 0.45 -3.03
C GLU A 436 10.97 -0.71 -2.47
N ALA A 437 11.68 -0.47 -1.37
CA ALA A 437 12.38 -1.49 -0.61
C ALA A 437 11.71 -1.64 0.76
N ARG A 438 11.46 -2.88 1.19
CA ARG A 438 10.94 -3.20 2.52
C ARG A 438 11.85 -4.19 3.21
N GLN A 439 12.06 -3.94 4.51
CA GLN A 439 12.82 -4.80 5.40
C GLN A 439 11.99 -5.09 6.65
N ARG A 440 11.75 -6.38 6.93
CA ARG A 440 11.23 -6.82 8.22
C ARG A 440 12.40 -6.97 9.18
N ILE A 441 12.36 -6.27 10.31
CA ILE A 441 13.39 -6.30 11.35
C ILE A 441 13.06 -7.41 12.35
N THR A 442 11.79 -7.46 12.79
CA THR A 442 11.27 -8.49 13.68
C THR A 442 9.94 -8.98 13.13
N ARG A 443 9.31 -9.98 13.79
CA ARG A 443 7.94 -10.37 13.46
C ARG A 443 6.97 -9.20 13.60
N ALA A 444 7.20 -8.36 14.60
CA ALA A 444 6.35 -7.23 14.96
C ALA A 444 6.67 -5.94 14.23
N MET A 445 7.83 -5.84 13.56
CA MET A 445 8.29 -4.58 13.00
C MET A 445 8.83 -4.74 11.59
N TRP A 446 8.38 -3.88 10.69
CA TRP A 446 9.00 -3.68 9.38
C TRP A 446 9.11 -2.18 9.07
N PHE A 447 10.06 -1.85 8.20
CA PHE A 447 10.18 -0.52 7.63
C PHE A 447 10.30 -0.64 6.10
N GLY A 448 9.93 0.45 5.41
CA GLY A 448 10.07 0.58 3.98
C GLY A 448 10.53 1.96 3.60
N VAL A 449 11.23 2.03 2.47
CA VAL A 449 11.58 3.28 1.80
C VAL A 449 11.15 3.20 0.34
N ALA A 450 10.75 4.33 -0.20
CA ALA A 450 10.30 4.43 -1.57
C ALA A 450 10.86 5.68 -2.24
N TYR A 451 11.10 5.57 -3.52
CA TYR A 451 11.38 6.69 -4.40
C TYR A 451 10.50 6.56 -5.64
N ALA A 452 9.88 7.65 -6.06
CA ALA A 452 9.20 7.70 -7.34
C ALA A 452 9.57 8.98 -8.08
N ARG A 453 9.68 8.86 -9.40
CA ARG A 453 9.81 9.99 -10.30
C ARG A 453 8.67 9.98 -11.30
N THR A 454 7.95 11.10 -11.35
CA THR A 454 6.86 11.33 -12.30
C THR A 454 7.26 12.46 -13.24
N GLU A 455 7.12 12.23 -14.53
CA GLU A 455 7.19 13.26 -15.55
C GLU A 455 5.76 13.58 -16.03
N ARG A 456 5.41 14.85 -16.10
CA ARG A 456 4.19 15.32 -16.76
C ARG A 456 4.57 16.12 -18.01
N VAL A 457 4.00 15.71 -19.12
CA VAL A 457 4.12 16.40 -20.40
C VAL A 457 2.78 17.06 -20.75
N ASP A 458 2.78 18.36 -20.86
CA ASP A 458 1.67 19.15 -21.39
C ASP A 458 1.75 19.13 -22.93
N GLN A 459 0.73 18.57 -23.55
CA GLN A 459 0.68 18.31 -25.00
C GLN A 459 0.43 19.56 -25.87
N TYR A 460 0.35 20.75 -25.28
CA TYR A 460 0.24 22.00 -26.02
C TYR A 460 1.61 22.67 -26.21
N LEU A 461 1.96 23.61 -25.35
CA LEU A 461 3.25 24.33 -25.41
C LEU A 461 4.20 23.93 -24.27
N GLY A 462 3.81 22.98 -23.45
CA GLY A 462 4.63 22.51 -22.34
C GLY A 462 4.66 23.45 -21.13
N TYR A 463 3.74 24.42 -21.04
CA TYR A 463 3.72 25.35 -19.91
C TYR A 463 3.71 24.64 -18.57
N ASN A 464 2.86 23.62 -18.44
CA ASN A 464 2.70 22.85 -17.22
C ASN A 464 3.59 21.61 -17.13
N ASN A 465 4.64 21.49 -17.93
CA ASN A 465 5.62 20.42 -17.78
C ASN A 465 6.26 20.44 -16.40
N TYR A 466 6.44 19.28 -15.81
CA TYR A 466 7.25 19.13 -14.60
C TYR A 466 7.85 17.74 -14.47
N PHE A 467 8.92 17.68 -13.71
CA PHE A 467 9.36 16.46 -13.04
C PHE A 467 9.00 16.55 -11.55
N ARG A 468 8.51 15.46 -11.00
CA ARG A 468 8.21 15.34 -9.59
C ARG A 468 9.01 14.19 -9.00
N ASP A 469 9.77 14.46 -7.97
CA ASP A 469 10.49 13.46 -7.19
C ASP A 469 9.77 13.27 -5.84
N ASP A 470 9.37 12.02 -5.56
CA ASP A 470 8.69 11.61 -4.33
C ASP A 470 9.63 10.70 -3.52
N TYR A 471 9.91 11.07 -2.29
CA TYR A 471 10.65 10.27 -1.31
C TYR A 471 9.69 9.82 -0.22
N GLY A 472 9.66 8.54 0.09
CA GLY A 472 8.76 7.95 1.06
C GLY A 472 9.50 7.10 2.09
N ALA A 473 9.03 7.13 3.33
CA ALA A 473 9.43 6.22 4.39
C ALA A 473 8.18 5.73 5.12
N GLN A 474 8.19 4.48 5.57
CA GLN A 474 7.10 3.90 6.33
C GLN A 474 7.64 2.92 7.37
N ILE A 475 7.00 2.89 8.51
CA ILE A 475 7.28 1.97 9.60
C ILE A 475 5.96 1.37 10.08
N HIS A 476 5.99 0.09 10.42
CA HIS A 476 4.91 -0.61 11.07
C HIS A 476 5.45 -1.34 12.28
N LEU A 477 4.71 -1.27 13.40
CA LEU A 477 5.05 -1.91 14.65
C LEU A 477 3.78 -2.49 15.27
N SER A 478 3.78 -3.80 15.58
CA SER A 478 2.74 -4.46 16.36
C SER A 478 3.28 -4.78 17.75
N ILE A 479 2.56 -4.42 18.79
CA ILE A 479 2.92 -4.70 20.19
C ILE A 479 1.86 -5.63 20.78
N GLY A 480 2.24 -6.90 20.97
CA GLY A 480 1.29 -7.96 21.31
C GLY A 480 0.22 -8.12 20.22
N ASP A 481 -0.96 -8.59 20.63
CA ASP A 481 -2.08 -8.84 19.70
C ASP A 481 -3.08 -7.66 19.61
N ARG A 482 -2.85 -6.60 20.36
CA ARG A 482 -3.83 -5.51 20.54
C ARG A 482 -3.41 -4.16 20.02
N PHE A 483 -2.14 -3.90 19.87
CA PHE A 483 -1.68 -2.57 19.49
C PHE A 483 -0.88 -2.63 18.20
N ASP A 484 -1.31 -1.84 17.21
CA ASP A 484 -0.59 -1.59 15.95
C ASP A 484 -0.29 -0.10 15.82
N PHE A 485 0.91 0.19 15.38
CA PHE A 485 1.36 1.54 15.06
C PHE A 485 1.90 1.56 13.63
N ASP A 486 1.39 2.48 12.83
CA ASP A 486 1.84 2.76 11.47
C ASP A 486 2.24 4.21 11.36
N ALA A 487 3.40 4.49 10.78
CA ALA A 487 3.78 5.84 10.42
C ALA A 487 4.33 5.88 9.00
N THR A 488 3.96 6.94 8.28
CA THR A 488 4.43 7.24 6.93
C THR A 488 4.92 8.68 6.87
N ALA A 489 6.01 8.90 6.16
CA ALA A 489 6.51 10.22 5.83
C ALA A 489 6.77 10.28 4.33
N SER A 490 6.43 11.39 3.71
CA SER A 490 6.72 11.64 2.29
C SER A 490 7.19 13.07 2.08
N TYR A 491 8.12 13.22 1.14
CA TYR A 491 8.63 14.50 0.70
C TYR A 491 8.60 14.55 -0.82
N ARG A 492 7.96 15.58 -1.39
CA ARG A 492 7.77 15.79 -2.82
C ARG A 492 8.40 17.07 -3.26
N ILE A 493 9.10 17.01 -4.39
CA ILE A 493 9.68 18.18 -5.04
C ILE A 493 9.15 18.24 -6.47
N TYR A 494 8.56 19.36 -6.83
CA TYR A 494 8.12 19.63 -8.20
C TYR A 494 9.09 20.59 -8.87
N ASN A 495 9.62 20.20 -10.00
CA ASN A 495 10.49 21.00 -10.84
C ASN A 495 9.73 21.40 -12.12
N PHE A 496 9.14 22.59 -12.11
CA PHE A 496 8.43 23.13 -13.27
C PHE A 496 9.42 23.75 -14.24
N GLU A 497 9.31 23.36 -15.52
CA GLU A 497 10.18 23.91 -16.58
C GLU A 497 9.73 25.28 -17.03
N ASN A 498 8.42 25.48 -17.24
CA ASN A 498 7.87 26.66 -17.87
C ASN A 498 6.87 27.43 -17.03
N ALA A 499 6.15 26.76 -16.11
CA ALA A 499 5.14 27.42 -15.30
C ALA A 499 5.73 28.47 -14.36
N PHE A 500 5.03 29.60 -14.23
CA PHE A 500 5.35 30.67 -13.31
C PHE A 500 4.52 30.61 -12.03
N ALA A 501 5.07 31.07 -10.92
CA ALA A 501 4.29 31.37 -9.74
C ALA A 501 3.21 32.41 -10.08
N PHE A 502 2.03 32.29 -9.47
CA PHE A 502 0.87 33.15 -9.77
C PHE A 502 0.39 33.12 -11.25
N HIS A 503 0.97 32.28 -12.12
CA HIS A 503 0.88 32.35 -13.57
C HIS A 503 1.41 33.68 -14.15
N GLU A 504 2.28 34.35 -13.43
CA GLU A 504 2.83 35.67 -13.75
C GLU A 504 4.35 35.58 -13.99
N PRO A 505 4.86 35.89 -15.18
CA PRO A 505 6.29 35.81 -15.48
C PRO A 505 7.17 36.58 -14.51
N ALA A 506 6.71 37.73 -14.00
CA ALA A 506 7.44 38.54 -13.02
C ALA A 506 7.66 37.85 -11.67
N ALA A 507 6.82 36.86 -11.32
CA ALA A 507 6.95 36.08 -10.10
C ALA A 507 8.03 34.97 -10.18
N GLY A 508 8.62 34.76 -11.35
CA GLY A 508 9.62 33.73 -11.58
C GLY A 508 9.06 32.33 -11.75
N ARG A 509 9.93 31.37 -12.05
CA ARG A 509 9.55 29.95 -12.21
C ARG A 509 8.97 29.38 -10.92
N LYS A 510 7.85 28.65 -11.08
CA LYS A 510 7.16 28.02 -9.94
C LYS A 510 8.01 26.97 -9.27
N THR A 511 8.07 27.04 -7.95
CA THR A 511 8.63 26.01 -7.08
C THR A 511 7.53 25.45 -6.17
N LEU A 512 7.56 24.16 -5.90
CA LEU A 512 6.58 23.53 -5.03
C LEU A 512 7.23 22.32 -4.34
N GLU A 513 7.20 22.34 -3.03
CA GLU A 513 7.65 21.22 -2.20
C GLU A 513 6.53 20.87 -1.21
N THR A 514 6.40 19.58 -0.91
CA THR A 514 5.38 19.13 0.02
C THR A 514 5.95 18.06 0.95
N SER A 515 5.89 18.32 2.24
CA SER A 515 6.16 17.34 3.29
C SER A 515 4.84 16.84 3.87
N THR A 516 4.71 15.52 4.06
CA THR A 516 3.53 14.93 4.70
C THR A 516 3.98 13.84 5.65
N GLY A 517 3.49 13.88 6.89
CA GLY A 517 3.64 12.84 7.89
C GLY A 517 2.28 12.37 8.36
N ILE A 518 2.09 11.06 8.48
CA ILE A 518 0.87 10.45 9.05
C ILE A 518 1.33 9.38 10.04
N ALA A 519 0.78 9.42 11.25
CA ALA A 519 0.97 8.38 12.25
C ALA A 519 -0.38 7.89 12.73
N THR A 520 -0.61 6.59 12.72
CA THR A 520 -1.84 5.94 13.15
C THR A 520 -1.52 4.92 14.22
N ALA A 521 -2.21 5.02 15.36
CA ALA A 521 -2.17 4.04 16.44
C ALA A 521 -3.53 3.35 16.52
N THR A 522 -3.55 2.03 16.48
CA THR A 522 -4.77 1.22 16.59
C THR A 522 -4.68 0.35 17.83
N PHE A 523 -5.64 0.49 18.73
CA PHE A 523 -5.81 -0.37 19.89
C PHE A 523 -7.05 -1.26 19.72
N ARG A 524 -6.87 -2.57 19.63
CA ARG A 524 -7.96 -3.55 19.55
C ARG A 524 -8.52 -3.79 20.95
N MET A 525 -9.72 -3.27 21.19
CA MET A 525 -10.44 -3.46 22.45
C MET A 525 -11.05 -4.88 22.52
N THR A 526 -11.64 -5.32 21.40
CA THR A 526 -12.18 -6.65 21.17
C THR A 526 -11.84 -7.10 19.74
N ASP A 527 -12.25 -8.29 19.34
CA ASP A 527 -12.09 -8.77 17.95
C ASP A 527 -12.81 -7.88 16.93
N SER A 528 -13.89 -7.24 17.35
CA SER A 528 -14.73 -6.39 16.47
C SER A 528 -14.56 -4.90 16.71
N LEU A 529 -14.00 -4.47 17.84
CA LEU A 529 -13.98 -3.06 18.23
C LEU A 529 -12.55 -2.58 18.45
N SER A 530 -12.20 -1.46 17.81
CA SER A 530 -10.88 -0.83 17.92
C SER A 530 -11.00 0.67 18.15
N LEU A 531 -10.05 1.21 18.90
CA LEU A 531 -9.81 2.64 19.02
C LEU A 531 -8.64 3.02 18.10
N LEU A 532 -8.82 4.09 17.31
CA LEU A 532 -7.81 4.61 16.41
C LEU A 532 -7.48 6.05 16.76
N GLY A 533 -6.20 6.33 16.96
CA GLY A 533 -5.65 7.68 16.98
C GLY A 533 -4.87 7.93 15.70
N GLU A 534 -5.07 9.08 15.07
CA GLU A 534 -4.34 9.49 13.88
C GLU A 534 -3.85 10.93 14.04
N ILE A 535 -2.62 11.16 13.62
CA ILE A 535 -2.02 12.49 13.50
C ILE A 535 -1.56 12.63 12.05
N LEU A 536 -1.98 13.73 11.42
CA LEU A 536 -1.51 14.12 10.09
C LEU A 536 -0.81 15.48 10.22
N PHE A 537 0.35 15.58 9.61
CA PHE A 537 1.06 16.84 9.40
C PHE A 537 1.32 17.01 7.91
N ARG A 538 1.06 18.21 7.38
CA ARG A 538 1.37 18.59 6.00
C ARG A 538 1.92 20.00 5.95
N ASP A 539 3.03 20.14 5.24
CA ASP A 539 3.67 21.41 4.96
C ASP A 539 3.89 21.54 3.45
N VAL A 540 3.41 22.63 2.88
CA VAL A 540 3.50 22.94 1.44
C VAL A 540 4.23 24.27 1.33
N VAL A 541 5.40 24.24 0.70
CA VAL A 541 6.27 25.40 0.46
C VAL A 541 6.28 25.73 -1.03
N SER A 542 6.07 26.97 -1.37
CA SER A 542 6.03 27.45 -2.78
C SER A 542 6.38 28.93 -2.87
N ASN A 543 6.95 29.36 -4.00
CA ASN A 543 7.01 30.78 -4.33
C ASN A 543 5.69 31.36 -4.89
N ASP A 544 4.70 30.48 -5.16
CA ASP A 544 3.30 30.87 -5.32
C ASP A 544 2.64 30.78 -3.94
N THR A 545 2.71 31.89 -3.18
CA THR A 545 2.29 31.92 -1.78
C THR A 545 0.79 31.64 -1.57
N ARG A 546 -0.05 31.74 -2.60
CA ARG A 546 -1.47 31.34 -2.54
C ARG A 546 -1.67 29.85 -2.23
N ILE A 547 -0.66 29.01 -2.47
CA ILE A 547 -0.74 27.55 -2.27
C ILE A 547 0.17 27.08 -1.15
N GLU A 548 0.96 27.97 -0.53
CA GLU A 548 1.81 27.67 0.61
C GLU A 548 0.99 27.57 1.89
N TYR A 549 1.09 26.47 2.62
CA TYR A 549 0.42 26.33 3.90
C TYR A 549 1.03 25.21 4.76
N ALA A 550 0.90 25.34 6.05
CA ALA A 550 1.08 24.26 7.03
C ALA A 550 -0.27 23.84 7.59
N ARG A 551 -0.41 22.56 7.90
CA ARG A 551 -1.64 21.97 8.45
C ARG A 551 -1.33 20.77 9.30
N SER A 552 -1.97 20.71 10.48
CA SER A 552 -1.94 19.54 11.36
C SER A 552 -3.36 19.10 11.70
N GLN A 553 -3.56 17.78 11.72
CA GLN A 553 -4.84 17.20 12.12
C GLN A 553 -4.59 16.13 13.17
N ILE A 554 -5.44 16.08 14.17
CA ILE A 554 -5.47 15.01 15.17
C ILE A 554 -6.86 14.43 15.18
N MET A 555 -6.96 13.10 15.16
CA MET A 555 -8.25 12.41 15.12
C MET A 555 -8.25 11.23 16.08
N LEU A 556 -9.37 11.04 16.78
CA LEU A 556 -9.64 9.84 17.56
C LEU A 556 -10.96 9.24 17.07
N SER A 557 -10.96 7.95 16.74
CA SER A 557 -12.13 7.26 16.19
C SER A 557 -12.32 5.90 16.83
N VAL A 558 -13.57 5.50 16.94
CA VAL A 558 -13.96 4.12 17.24
C VAL A 558 -14.30 3.42 15.93
N ARG A 559 -13.70 2.26 15.71
CA ARG A 559 -13.95 1.42 14.54
C ARG A 559 -14.57 0.11 14.98
N TRP A 560 -15.71 -0.22 14.39
CA TRP A 560 -16.32 -1.52 14.49
C TRP A 560 -16.16 -2.29 13.19
N MET A 561 -15.87 -3.60 13.29
CA MET A 561 -15.63 -4.51 12.16
C MET A 561 -16.38 -5.82 12.37
N GLN A 562 -16.95 -6.36 11.28
CA GLN A 562 -17.56 -7.68 11.23
C GLN A 562 -17.04 -8.45 10.01
#